data_d55135512ea2f0f80d75ed0c2ed097ee
#
_entry.id   d55135512ea2f0f80d75ed0c2ed097ee
#
_cell.length_a   1.000
_cell.length_b   1.000
_cell.length_c   1.000
_cell.angle_alpha   90.00
_cell.angle_beta   90.00
_cell.angle_gamma   90.00
#
_symmetry.space_group_name_H-M   'P 1'
#
loop_
_entity.id
_entity.type
_entity.pdbx_description
1 polymer ?
#
loop_
_entity_poly.entity_id
_entity_poly.type
_entity_poly.pdbx_seq_one_letter_code
_entity_poly.pdbx_strand_id
1 'polypeptide(L)'
;MDENNALSVIENLIEICKDGQKGYQDAASHVKRSDLKTYFNEQSLERARFAGELEAELIRLGKPDKKVSGSVGGALRRAWIDTKVSLGGGDKTILESVEAGEDTAKETYEKAVTGDLPENIAQIVRRQAASVERAHDKVKSLRDAAKAA
;
A
#
# COMPACT_ATOMS: atom_id res chain seq x y z
N MET A 1 17.00 -10.59 -14.19
CA MET A 1 16.24 -11.25 -13.10
C MET A 1 15.46 -12.42 -13.71
N ASP A 2 15.51 -13.56 -13.09
CA ASP A 2 14.77 -14.68 -13.58
C ASP A 2 13.28 -14.56 -13.26
N GLU A 3 12.48 -15.43 -13.84
CA GLU A 3 11.03 -15.42 -13.68
C GLU A 3 10.60 -15.61 -12.22
N ASN A 4 11.31 -16.45 -11.46
CA ASN A 4 10.98 -16.70 -10.06
C ASN A 4 11.16 -15.45 -9.21
N ASN A 5 12.19 -14.65 -9.48
CA ASN A 5 12.41 -13.40 -8.77
C ASN A 5 11.32 -12.39 -9.11
N ALA A 6 10.92 -12.31 -10.37
CA ALA A 6 9.84 -11.43 -10.79
C ALA A 6 8.53 -11.84 -10.12
N LEU A 7 8.24 -13.13 -10.03
CA LEU A 7 7.05 -13.63 -9.35
C LEU A 7 7.03 -13.23 -7.87
N SER A 8 8.16 -13.39 -7.18
CA SER A 8 8.27 -12.99 -5.78
C SER A 8 7.99 -11.51 -5.57
N VAL A 9 8.56 -10.67 -6.44
CA VAL A 9 8.34 -9.23 -6.35
C VAL A 9 6.86 -8.89 -6.54
N ILE A 10 6.23 -9.48 -7.56
CA ILE A 10 4.81 -9.23 -7.85
C ILE A 10 3.94 -9.67 -6.66
N GLU A 11 4.20 -10.86 -6.11
CA GLU A 11 3.44 -11.36 -4.98
C GLU A 11 3.57 -10.45 -3.75
N ASN A 12 4.78 -9.98 -3.48
CA ASN A 12 5.02 -9.05 -2.38
C ASN A 12 4.24 -7.75 -2.56
N LEU A 13 4.22 -7.21 -3.77
CA LEU A 13 3.50 -5.98 -4.07
C LEU A 13 1.98 -6.17 -3.97
N ILE A 14 1.45 -7.31 -4.40
CA ILE A 14 0.04 -7.62 -4.25
C ILE A 14 -0.34 -7.61 -2.77
N GLU A 15 0.47 -8.24 -1.95
CA GLU A 15 0.24 -8.30 -0.52
C GLU A 15 0.21 -6.90 0.10
N ILE A 16 1.16 -6.07 -0.27
CA ILE A 16 1.24 -4.69 0.19
C ILE A 16 0.00 -3.90 -0.21
N CYS A 17 -0.46 -4.08 -1.44
CA CYS A 17 -1.65 -3.40 -1.93
C CYS A 17 -2.90 -3.85 -1.18
N LYS A 18 -3.04 -5.14 -0.91
CA LYS A 18 -4.20 -5.67 -0.18
C LYS A 18 -4.21 -5.20 1.27
N ASP A 19 -3.05 -5.21 1.92
CA ASP A 19 -2.93 -4.68 3.28
C ASP A 19 -3.23 -3.18 3.32
N GLY A 20 -2.76 -2.44 2.32
CA GLY A 20 -3.03 -1.01 2.20
C GLY A 20 -4.50 -0.72 1.97
N GLN A 21 -5.16 -1.50 1.12
CA GLN A 21 -6.59 -1.39 0.88
C GLN A 21 -7.37 -1.50 2.18
N LYS A 22 -7.07 -2.54 2.96
CA LYS A 22 -7.74 -2.78 4.23
C LYS A 22 -7.42 -1.69 5.25
N GLY A 23 -6.16 -1.30 5.34
CA GLY A 23 -5.73 -0.25 6.27
C GLY A 23 -6.43 1.08 6.01
N TYR A 24 -6.54 1.47 4.73
CA TYR A 24 -7.26 2.68 4.36
C TYR A 24 -8.76 2.58 4.63
N GLN A 25 -9.36 1.40 4.40
CA GLN A 25 -10.76 1.19 4.74
C GLN A 25 -11.00 1.38 6.23
N ASP A 26 -10.16 0.78 7.06
CA ASP A 26 -10.26 0.89 8.51
C ASP A 26 -10.09 2.34 8.94
N ALA A 27 -9.11 3.03 8.40
CA ALA A 27 -8.86 4.44 8.71
C ALA A 27 -10.05 5.31 8.32
N ALA A 28 -10.61 5.10 7.12
CA ALA A 28 -11.77 5.85 6.65
C ALA A 28 -12.98 5.69 7.56
N SER A 29 -13.14 4.49 8.16
CA SER A 29 -14.27 4.19 9.04
C SER A 29 -14.19 4.93 10.38
N HIS A 30 -13.01 5.40 10.76
CA HIS A 30 -12.78 5.89 12.12
C HIS A 30 -12.37 7.36 12.20
N VAL A 31 -11.93 7.98 11.09
CA VAL A 31 -11.63 9.41 11.11
C VAL A 31 -12.93 10.21 11.20
N LYS A 32 -12.85 11.38 11.79
CA LYS A 32 -14.00 12.28 11.95
C LYS A 32 -14.11 13.26 10.79
N ARG A 33 -13.00 13.74 10.27
CA ARG A 33 -13.01 14.71 9.17
C ARG A 33 -13.49 14.06 7.89
N SER A 34 -14.48 14.67 7.24
CA SER A 34 -15.05 14.14 6.01
C SER A 34 -14.06 14.12 4.85
N ASP A 35 -13.16 15.10 4.80
CA ASP A 35 -12.14 15.14 3.75
C ASP A 35 -11.17 13.96 3.87
N LEU A 36 -10.82 13.57 5.09
CA LEU A 36 -9.97 12.39 5.32
C LEU A 36 -10.70 11.10 4.96
N LYS A 37 -11.98 11.00 5.29
CA LYS A 37 -12.78 9.83 4.90
C LYS A 37 -12.78 9.64 3.40
N THR A 38 -13.03 10.70 2.67
CA THR A 38 -13.06 10.67 1.21
C THR A 38 -11.71 10.27 0.66
N TYR A 39 -10.65 10.89 1.14
CA TYR A 39 -9.29 10.60 0.66
C TYR A 39 -8.90 9.14 0.94
N PHE A 40 -9.15 8.65 2.16
CA PHE A 40 -8.80 7.28 2.52
C PHE A 40 -9.60 6.25 1.74
N ASN A 41 -10.89 6.53 1.48
CA ASN A 41 -11.69 5.64 0.62
C ASN A 41 -11.15 5.61 -0.81
N GLU A 42 -10.73 6.75 -1.34
CA GLU A 42 -10.13 6.81 -2.67
C GLU A 42 -8.84 6.00 -2.73
N GLN A 43 -7.99 6.11 -1.71
CA GLN A 43 -6.74 5.36 -1.66
C GLN A 43 -6.99 3.86 -1.50
N SER A 44 -8.01 3.48 -0.74
CA SER A 44 -8.39 2.07 -0.62
C SER A 44 -8.74 1.47 -1.99
N LEU A 45 -9.55 2.19 -2.77
CA LEU A 45 -9.93 1.75 -4.12
C LEU A 45 -8.72 1.71 -5.05
N GLU A 46 -7.81 2.67 -4.94
CA GLU A 46 -6.60 2.71 -5.74
C GLU A 46 -5.71 1.49 -5.46
N ARG A 47 -5.55 1.13 -4.19
CA ARG A 47 -4.76 -0.04 -3.81
C ARG A 47 -5.40 -1.35 -4.27
N ALA A 48 -6.72 -1.43 -4.25
CA ALA A 48 -7.44 -2.58 -4.79
C ALA A 48 -7.18 -2.71 -6.29
N ARG A 49 -7.18 -1.61 -7.02
CA ARG A 49 -6.92 -1.59 -8.45
C ARG A 49 -5.48 -2.03 -8.75
N PHE A 50 -4.52 -1.56 -7.96
CA PHE A 50 -3.12 -1.96 -8.13
C PHE A 50 -2.96 -3.47 -7.91
N ALA A 51 -3.59 -4.02 -6.88
CA ALA A 51 -3.55 -5.47 -6.65
C ALA A 51 -4.11 -6.22 -7.86
N GLY A 52 -5.21 -5.76 -8.43
CA GLY A 52 -5.81 -6.38 -9.61
C GLY A 52 -4.90 -6.35 -10.83
N GLU A 53 -4.21 -5.23 -11.06
CA GLU A 53 -3.25 -5.12 -12.16
C GLU A 53 -2.11 -6.12 -12.00
N LEU A 54 -1.59 -6.26 -10.78
CA LEU A 54 -0.50 -7.20 -10.51
C LEU A 54 -0.96 -8.65 -10.58
N GLU A 55 -2.16 -8.94 -10.12
CA GLU A 55 -2.73 -10.28 -10.22
C GLU A 55 -2.90 -10.71 -11.68
N ALA A 56 -3.26 -9.77 -12.56
CA ALA A 56 -3.35 -10.04 -14.00
C ALA A 56 -1.99 -10.46 -14.55
N GLU A 57 -0.90 -9.86 -14.05
CA GLU A 57 0.45 -10.25 -14.47
C GLU A 57 0.84 -11.65 -13.97
N LEU A 58 0.39 -12.04 -12.77
CA LEU A 58 0.59 -13.41 -12.29
C LEU A 58 -0.10 -14.42 -13.21
N ILE A 59 -1.31 -14.10 -13.65
CA ILE A 59 -2.05 -14.97 -14.57
C ILE A 59 -1.28 -15.13 -15.88
N ARG A 60 -0.74 -14.04 -16.42
CA ARG A 60 0.06 -14.08 -17.65
C ARG A 60 1.30 -14.95 -17.49
N LEU A 61 1.88 -14.97 -16.28
CA LEU A 61 3.05 -15.80 -16.00
C LEU A 61 2.70 -17.24 -15.65
N GLY A 62 1.42 -17.60 -15.75
CA GLY A 62 0.98 -18.97 -15.53
C GLY A 62 0.83 -19.38 -14.07
N LYS A 63 0.59 -18.42 -13.17
CA LYS A 63 0.43 -18.69 -11.74
C LYS A 63 -0.91 -18.18 -11.20
N PRO A 64 -2.05 -18.47 -11.87
CA PRO A 64 -3.33 -17.90 -11.46
C PRO A 64 -3.86 -18.43 -10.13
N ASP A 65 -3.43 -19.63 -9.74
CA ASP A 65 -3.96 -20.29 -8.54
C ASP A 65 -3.18 -19.97 -7.28
N LYS A 66 -2.11 -19.22 -7.39
CA LYS A 66 -1.30 -18.93 -6.23
C LYS A 66 -1.95 -17.83 -5.39
N LYS A 67 -2.40 -18.20 -4.21
CA LYS A 67 -2.94 -17.22 -3.28
C LYS A 67 -1.79 -16.44 -2.65
N VAL A 68 -1.87 -15.14 -2.76
CA VAL A 68 -0.93 -14.28 -2.04
C VAL A 68 -1.54 -14.03 -0.67
N SER A 69 -0.94 -14.62 0.35
CA SER A 69 -1.41 -14.52 1.72
C SER A 69 -0.23 -14.20 2.64
N GLY A 70 -0.51 -13.42 3.64
CA GLY A 70 0.52 -13.01 4.60
C GLY A 70 1.34 -11.83 4.09
N SER A 71 1.61 -10.90 4.95
CA SER A 71 2.37 -9.72 4.58
C SER A 71 3.86 -10.00 4.47
N VAL A 72 4.56 -9.18 3.73
CA VAL A 72 6.00 -9.26 3.51
C VAL A 72 6.73 -9.12 4.83
N GLY A 73 7.25 -10.22 5.36
CA GLY A 73 7.99 -10.23 6.61
C GLY A 73 7.21 -9.70 7.82
N GLY A 74 5.92 -9.51 7.69
CA GLY A 74 5.09 -9.00 8.76
C GLY A 74 5.21 -7.51 9.01
N ALA A 75 6.13 -6.82 8.38
CA ALA A 75 6.38 -5.40 8.63
C ALA A 75 5.19 -4.51 8.24
N LEU A 76 4.66 -4.71 7.04
CA LEU A 76 3.54 -3.92 6.57
C LEU A 76 2.28 -4.24 7.38
N ARG A 77 2.08 -5.52 7.68
CA ARG A 77 0.94 -5.93 8.51
C ARG A 77 0.99 -5.24 9.88
N ARG A 78 2.18 -5.20 10.48
CA ARG A 78 2.34 -4.55 11.80
C ARG A 78 2.00 -3.07 11.74
N ALA A 79 2.45 -2.38 10.68
CA ALA A 79 2.17 -0.96 10.52
C ALA A 79 0.67 -0.68 10.44
N TRP A 80 -0.07 -1.51 9.66
CA TRP A 80 -1.51 -1.34 9.53
C TRP A 80 -2.30 -1.86 10.74
N ILE A 81 -1.73 -2.78 11.52
CA ILE A 81 -2.31 -3.22 12.80
C ILE A 81 -2.27 -2.07 13.79
N ASP A 82 -1.20 -1.27 13.78
CA ASP A 82 -1.12 -0.09 14.64
C ASP A 82 -2.26 0.89 14.34
N THR A 83 -2.68 1.01 13.09
CA THR A 83 -3.87 1.78 12.74
C THR A 83 -5.09 1.27 13.52
N LYS A 84 -5.28 -0.04 13.55
CA LYS A 84 -6.37 -0.67 14.26
C LYS A 84 -6.34 -0.37 15.76
N VAL A 85 -5.15 -0.48 16.35
CA VAL A 85 -4.96 -0.20 17.79
C VAL A 85 -5.23 1.27 18.09
N SER A 86 -4.91 2.15 17.15
CA SER A 86 -5.03 3.58 17.31
C SER A 86 -6.44 4.11 17.04
N LEU A 87 -7.39 3.27 16.68
CA LEU A 87 -8.75 3.71 16.31
C LEU A 87 -9.52 4.37 17.43
N GLY A 88 -9.06 4.27 18.68
CA GLY A 88 -9.62 5.01 19.78
C GLY A 88 -9.07 6.43 19.93
N GLY A 89 -8.01 6.77 19.17
CA GLY A 89 -7.44 8.11 19.18
C GLY A 89 -8.11 9.02 18.15
N GLY A 90 -7.71 10.28 18.11
CA GLY A 90 -8.25 11.24 17.17
C GLY A 90 -7.66 11.06 15.77
N ASP A 91 -8.09 11.92 14.85
CA ASP A 91 -7.64 11.88 13.45
C ASP A 91 -6.12 11.94 13.32
N LYS A 92 -5.45 12.73 14.17
CA LYS A 92 -3.99 12.82 14.19
C LYS A 92 -3.34 11.45 14.39
N THR A 93 -3.84 10.68 15.36
CA THR A 93 -3.29 9.35 15.67
C THR A 93 -3.50 8.40 14.50
N ILE A 94 -4.67 8.48 13.86
CA ILE A 94 -4.95 7.66 12.68
C ILE A 94 -4.03 8.04 11.53
N LEU A 95 -3.79 9.34 11.32
CA LEU A 95 -2.85 9.80 10.28
C LEU A 95 -1.43 9.29 10.54
N GLU A 96 -0.97 9.26 11.78
CA GLU A 96 0.34 8.73 12.13
C GLU A 96 0.44 7.25 11.78
N SER A 97 -0.61 6.48 12.05
CA SER A 97 -0.65 5.05 11.73
C SER A 97 -0.68 4.80 10.22
N VAL A 98 -1.48 5.60 9.50
CA VAL A 98 -1.54 5.50 8.04
C VAL A 98 -0.17 5.82 7.43
N GLU A 99 0.53 6.83 7.96
CA GLU A 99 1.87 7.17 7.50
C GLU A 99 2.84 6.02 7.70
N ALA A 100 2.78 5.34 8.86
CA ALA A 100 3.65 4.20 9.12
C ALA A 100 3.44 3.09 8.09
N GLY A 101 2.18 2.82 7.72
CA GLY A 101 1.88 1.86 6.66
C GLY A 101 2.41 2.31 5.31
N GLU A 102 2.27 3.59 4.99
CA GLU A 102 2.76 4.14 3.74
C GLU A 102 4.28 4.16 3.66
N ASP A 103 4.99 4.37 4.77
CA ASP A 103 6.45 4.29 4.80
C ASP A 103 6.91 2.91 4.32
N THR A 104 6.30 1.86 4.83
CA THR A 104 6.64 0.49 4.45
C THR A 104 6.31 0.21 2.99
N ALA A 105 5.14 0.66 2.53
CA ALA A 105 4.74 0.50 1.14
C ALA A 105 5.69 1.22 0.20
N LYS A 106 6.06 2.45 0.52
CA LYS A 106 6.99 3.25 -0.27
C LYS A 106 8.34 2.55 -0.40
N GLU A 107 8.90 2.08 0.72
CA GLU A 107 10.18 1.37 0.72
C GLU A 107 10.13 0.12 -0.17
N THR A 108 9.05 -0.63 -0.08
CA THR A 108 8.94 -1.87 -0.84
C THR A 108 8.81 -1.59 -2.34
N TYR A 109 8.05 -0.56 -2.71
CA TYR A 109 7.99 -0.16 -4.11
C TYR A 109 9.31 0.38 -4.63
N GLU A 110 10.05 1.15 -3.83
CA GLU A 110 11.37 1.65 -4.21
C GLU A 110 12.33 0.50 -4.52
N LYS A 111 12.33 -0.53 -3.70
CA LYS A 111 13.14 -1.73 -3.95
C LYS A 111 12.71 -2.44 -5.22
N ALA A 112 11.41 -2.53 -5.45
CA ALA A 112 10.88 -3.20 -6.63
C ALA A 112 11.29 -2.50 -7.92
N VAL A 113 11.27 -1.16 -7.95
CA VAL A 113 11.65 -0.42 -9.16
C VAL A 113 13.14 -0.48 -9.46
N THR A 114 13.98 -0.76 -8.46
CA THR A 114 15.42 -0.93 -8.68
C THR A 114 15.77 -2.34 -9.14
N GLY A 115 14.82 -3.27 -9.10
CA GLY A 115 15.02 -4.64 -9.55
C GLY A 115 14.99 -4.75 -11.06
N ASP A 116 15.44 -5.89 -11.54
CA ASP A 116 15.48 -6.18 -12.99
C ASP A 116 14.21 -6.92 -13.40
N LEU A 117 13.10 -6.18 -13.51
CA LEU A 117 11.81 -6.75 -13.88
C LEU A 117 11.62 -6.73 -15.40
N PRO A 118 10.85 -7.69 -15.97
CA PRO A 118 10.45 -7.59 -17.37
C PRO A 118 9.81 -6.22 -17.64
N GLU A 119 10.06 -5.66 -18.81
CA GLU A 119 9.71 -4.26 -19.10
C GLU A 119 8.21 -3.94 -18.90
N ASN A 120 7.33 -4.84 -19.34
CA ASN A 120 5.89 -4.60 -19.17
C ASN A 120 5.49 -4.52 -17.69
N ILE A 121 6.11 -5.35 -16.86
CA ILE A 121 5.87 -5.34 -15.41
C ILE A 121 6.53 -4.12 -14.78
N ALA A 122 7.75 -3.81 -15.20
CA ALA A 122 8.49 -2.65 -14.69
C ALA A 122 7.69 -1.35 -14.90
N GLN A 123 7.03 -1.19 -16.05
CA GLN A 123 6.21 -0.01 -16.31
C GLN A 123 5.04 0.10 -15.33
N ILE A 124 4.36 -1.01 -15.06
CA ILE A 124 3.25 -1.04 -14.10
C ILE A 124 3.76 -0.68 -12.70
N VAL A 125 4.86 -1.29 -12.30
CA VAL A 125 5.42 -1.09 -10.95
C VAL A 125 5.89 0.36 -10.77
N ARG A 126 6.55 0.93 -11.78
CA ARG A 126 6.99 2.34 -11.71
C ARG A 126 5.81 3.30 -11.58
N ARG A 127 4.73 3.05 -12.32
CA ARG A 127 3.53 3.89 -12.23
C ARG A 127 2.88 3.79 -10.86
N GLN A 128 2.77 2.57 -10.33
CA GLN A 128 2.21 2.36 -9.00
C GLN A 128 3.11 2.97 -7.92
N ALA A 129 4.42 2.83 -8.06
CA ALA A 129 5.38 3.41 -7.11
C ALA A 129 5.23 4.92 -7.02
N ALA A 130 5.06 5.59 -8.15
CA ALA A 130 4.86 7.03 -8.17
C ALA A 130 3.58 7.43 -7.43
N SER A 131 2.51 6.66 -7.58
CA SER A 131 1.26 6.90 -6.87
C SER A 131 1.40 6.69 -5.37
N VAL A 132 2.10 5.63 -4.97
CA VAL A 132 2.36 5.35 -3.55
C VAL A 132 3.19 6.47 -2.92
N GLU A 133 4.19 6.97 -3.63
CA GLU A 133 5.01 8.09 -3.14
C GLU A 133 4.17 9.35 -2.94
N ARG A 134 3.30 9.66 -3.90
CA ARG A 134 2.40 10.81 -3.76
C ARG A 134 1.46 10.66 -2.55
N ALA A 135 0.93 9.46 -2.35
CA ALA A 135 0.07 9.18 -1.20
C ALA A 135 0.83 9.31 0.12
N HIS A 136 2.04 8.79 0.17
CA HIS A 136 2.93 8.92 1.33
C HIS A 136 3.14 10.39 1.67
N ASP A 137 3.49 11.19 0.68
CA ASP A 137 3.78 12.61 0.89
C ASP A 137 2.54 13.38 1.33
N LYS A 138 1.38 13.04 0.76
CA LYS A 138 0.11 13.64 1.14
C LYS A 138 -0.23 13.34 2.60
N VAL A 139 -0.11 12.08 3.00
CA VAL A 139 -0.41 11.66 4.38
C VAL A 139 0.55 12.34 5.36
N LYS A 140 1.84 12.41 5.00
CA LYS A 140 2.84 13.08 5.81
C LYS A 140 2.48 14.56 6.01
N SER A 141 2.08 15.23 4.94
CA SER A 141 1.66 16.63 4.99
C SER A 141 0.43 16.81 5.88
N LEU A 142 -0.55 15.94 5.75
CA LEU A 142 -1.77 15.98 6.58
C LEU A 142 -1.44 15.75 8.05
N ARG A 143 -0.55 14.80 8.34
CA ARG A 143 -0.10 14.54 9.70
C ARG A 143 0.61 15.77 10.30
N ASP A 144 1.51 16.38 9.53
CA ASP A 144 2.25 17.54 9.99
C ASP A 144 1.31 18.71 10.28
N ALA A 145 0.31 18.93 9.43
CA ALA A 145 -0.70 19.95 9.65
C ALA A 145 -1.52 19.68 10.92
N ALA A 146 -1.84 18.42 11.18
CA ALA A 146 -2.59 18.03 12.38
C ALA A 146 -1.77 18.25 13.65
N LYS A 147 -0.45 18.07 13.59
CA LYS A 147 0.45 18.34 14.72
C LYS A 147 0.52 19.83 15.05
N ALA A 148 0.48 20.66 14.01
CA ALA A 148 0.59 22.11 14.16
C ALA A 148 -0.69 22.76 14.66
N ALA A 149 -1.82 22.07 14.56
CA ALA A 149 -3.15 22.61 14.93
C ALA A 149 -3.38 22.64 16.46
#